data_376eba472ea3a426cd7c7ef971efbfea
#
_entry.id   376eba472ea3a426cd7c7ef971efbfea
#
_cell.length_a   1.000
_cell.length_b   1.000
_cell.length_c   1.000
_cell.angle_alpha   90.00
_cell.angle_beta   90.00
_cell.angle_gamma   90.00
#
_symmetry.space_group_name_H-M   'P 1'
#
loop_
_entity.id
_entity.type
_entity.pdbx_description
1 polymer ?
#
loop_
_entity_poly.entity_id
_entity_poly.type
_entity_poly.pdbx_seq_one_letter_code
_entity_poly.pdbx_strand_id
1 'polypeptide(L)'
;SSNFDETSIKEKNIFDLALELSFQKANCLSENIQKKLLPEEFTYGPLEILGCDSIFEFKGKAFGKPHNKEDAFRRWKKMSGEFGFLHTGHTLLSCNFDLPSKVIRVTKTTKQTISSKVYFSKLVDSEIESYIDSLEPLQCAGGFALEGIGGKYIEKIEGCFSNVMGLSLPWLRKNLL
;
A
#
# COMPACT_ATOMS: atom_id res chain seq x y z
N SER A 1 -13.09 -6.66 3.33
CA SER A 1 -11.94 -6.87 4.22
C SER A 1 -11.63 -8.36 4.27
N SER A 2 -10.49 -8.76 3.71
CA SER A 2 -9.99 -10.11 3.84
C SER A 2 -9.51 -10.29 5.29
N ASN A 3 -10.13 -11.21 6.03
CA ASN A 3 -9.59 -11.71 7.30
C ASN A 3 -8.30 -12.47 7.01
N PHE A 4 -7.19 -11.76 6.98
CA PHE A 4 -5.87 -12.36 6.88
C PHE A 4 -5.25 -12.41 8.27
N ASP A 5 -4.82 -13.60 8.68
CA ASP A 5 -4.13 -13.80 9.94
C ASP A 5 -2.69 -13.28 9.84
N GLU A 6 -2.48 -12.05 10.32
CA GLU A 6 -1.16 -11.41 10.36
C GLU A 6 -0.18 -12.12 11.32
N THR A 7 -0.65 -13.07 12.12
CA THR A 7 0.19 -13.76 13.11
C THR A 7 1.11 -14.82 12.50
N SER A 8 0.80 -15.31 11.29
CA SER A 8 1.62 -16.30 10.56
C SER A 8 2.87 -15.70 9.89
N ILE A 9 3.09 -14.37 10.00
CA ILE A 9 4.06 -13.61 9.20
C ILE A 9 5.33 -13.26 9.99
N LYS A 10 5.54 -13.80 11.18
CA LYS A 10 6.67 -13.44 12.07
C LYS A 10 8.08 -13.68 11.49
N GLU A 11 8.22 -14.33 10.35
CA GLU A 11 9.53 -14.67 9.74
C GLU A 11 9.76 -14.03 8.37
N LYS A 12 8.77 -13.37 7.75
CA LYS A 12 8.98 -12.71 6.45
C LYS A 12 9.59 -11.32 6.65
N ASN A 13 10.60 -11.01 5.86
CA ASN A 13 11.11 -9.67 5.69
C ASN A 13 9.96 -8.72 5.30
N ILE A 14 9.91 -7.51 5.87
CA ILE A 14 8.87 -6.50 5.62
C ILE A 14 8.68 -6.23 4.12
N PHE A 15 9.76 -6.27 3.36
CA PHE A 15 9.78 -6.13 1.91
C PHE A 15 8.99 -7.24 1.19
N ASP A 16 9.20 -8.49 1.59
CA ASP A 16 8.49 -9.66 1.03
C ASP A 16 7.03 -9.69 1.46
N LEU A 17 6.74 -9.19 2.66
CA LEU A 17 5.39 -9.09 3.17
C LEU A 17 4.53 -8.14 2.33
N ALA A 18 5.03 -6.94 2.00
CA ALA A 18 4.31 -6.01 1.13
C ALA A 18 3.99 -6.63 -0.23
N LEU A 19 4.94 -7.40 -0.80
CA LEU A 19 4.75 -8.09 -2.07
C LEU A 19 3.66 -9.16 -1.98
N GLU A 20 3.69 -9.97 -0.93
CA GLU A 20 2.70 -11.03 -0.72
C GLU A 20 1.29 -10.47 -0.56
N LEU A 21 1.12 -9.40 0.25
CA LEU A 21 -0.16 -8.74 0.44
C LEU A 21 -0.70 -8.16 -0.87
N SER A 22 0.16 -7.57 -1.70
CA SER A 22 -0.23 -7.06 -3.01
C SER A 22 -0.73 -8.17 -3.94
N PHE A 23 -0.06 -9.33 -3.90
CA PHE A 23 -0.45 -10.50 -4.69
C PHE A 23 -1.80 -11.07 -4.25
N GLN A 24 -2.03 -11.17 -2.95
CA GLN A 24 -3.32 -11.65 -2.42
C GLN A 24 -4.47 -10.71 -2.77
N LYS A 25 -4.25 -9.38 -2.73
CA LYS A 25 -5.25 -8.40 -3.17
C LYS A 25 -5.62 -8.58 -4.64
N ALA A 26 -4.61 -8.74 -5.51
CA ALA A 26 -4.84 -8.96 -6.94
C ALA A 26 -5.61 -10.27 -7.21
N ASN A 27 -5.22 -11.37 -6.55
CA ASN A 27 -5.89 -12.67 -6.68
C ASN A 27 -7.33 -12.62 -6.16
N CYS A 28 -7.55 -12.03 -4.99
CA CYS A 28 -8.90 -11.89 -4.43
C CYS A 28 -9.82 -11.11 -5.37
N LEU A 29 -9.31 -10.06 -6.03
CA LEU A 29 -10.08 -9.32 -7.03
C LEU A 29 -10.37 -10.19 -8.26
N SER A 30 -9.39 -10.94 -8.77
CA SER A 30 -9.56 -11.88 -9.89
C SER A 30 -10.67 -12.90 -9.61
N GLU A 31 -10.65 -13.52 -8.42
CA GLU A 31 -11.68 -14.48 -7.99
C GLU A 31 -13.06 -13.84 -7.83
N ASN A 32 -13.11 -12.62 -7.31
CA ASN A 32 -14.37 -11.88 -7.14
C ASN A 32 -15.00 -11.49 -8.49
N ILE A 33 -14.19 -11.12 -9.48
CA ILE A 33 -14.65 -10.83 -10.84
C ILE A 33 -15.25 -12.09 -11.48
N GLN A 34 -14.65 -13.25 -11.25
CA GLN A 34 -15.21 -14.53 -11.76
C GLN A 34 -16.56 -14.89 -11.12
N LYS A 35 -16.77 -14.57 -9.84
CA LYS A 35 -17.99 -14.89 -9.08
C LYS A 35 -19.11 -13.88 -9.29
N LYS A 36 -18.79 -12.62 -9.59
CA LYS A 36 -19.77 -11.55 -9.82
C LYS A 36 -19.96 -11.36 -11.32
N LEU A 37 -21.22 -11.13 -11.71
CA LEU A 37 -21.53 -10.65 -13.05
C LEU A 37 -20.79 -9.31 -13.24
N LEU A 38 -19.84 -9.29 -14.20
CA LEU A 38 -19.28 -8.03 -14.67
C LEU A 38 -20.42 -7.21 -15.32
N PRO A 39 -20.39 -5.87 -15.25
CA PRO A 39 -21.33 -5.03 -15.98
C PRO A 39 -21.36 -5.44 -17.45
N GLU A 40 -22.54 -5.35 -18.09
CA GLU A 40 -22.74 -5.73 -19.51
C GLU A 40 -21.80 -5.01 -20.50
N GLU A 41 -21.17 -3.93 -20.06
CA GLU A 41 -20.18 -3.14 -20.80
C GLU A 41 -18.80 -3.84 -20.95
N PHE A 42 -18.54 -4.91 -20.20
CA PHE A 42 -17.30 -5.68 -20.31
C PHE A 42 -17.39 -6.65 -21.49
N THR A 43 -16.92 -6.19 -22.63
CA THR A 43 -16.70 -7.03 -23.81
C THR A 43 -15.35 -7.76 -23.73
N TYR A 44 -15.18 -8.85 -24.48
CA TYR A 44 -13.95 -9.64 -24.59
C TYR A 44 -12.69 -8.78 -24.70
N GLY A 45 -11.64 -9.16 -24.02
CA GLY A 45 -10.36 -8.48 -24.19
C GLY A 45 -9.34 -8.79 -23.10
N PRO A 46 -8.14 -8.26 -23.24
CA PRO A 46 -7.14 -8.29 -22.18
C PRO A 46 -7.63 -7.49 -20.99
N LEU A 47 -7.51 -8.08 -19.79
CA LEU A 47 -7.85 -7.47 -18.51
C LEU A 47 -6.56 -7.38 -17.68
N GLU A 48 -6.27 -6.20 -17.16
CA GLU A 48 -5.17 -6.00 -16.23
C GLU A 48 -5.72 -5.79 -14.82
N ILE A 49 -5.23 -6.60 -13.85
CA ILE A 49 -5.60 -6.50 -12.45
C ILE A 49 -4.38 -6.07 -11.66
N LEU A 50 -4.48 -4.91 -11.02
CA LEU A 50 -3.42 -4.35 -10.19
C LEU A 50 -3.77 -4.51 -8.70
N GLY A 51 -2.86 -5.14 -7.95
CA GLY A 51 -2.88 -5.18 -6.50
C GLY A 51 -1.70 -4.41 -5.93
N CYS A 52 -1.95 -3.54 -4.95
CA CYS A 52 -0.92 -2.83 -4.21
C CYS A 52 -1.17 -2.95 -2.71
N ASP A 53 -0.09 -3.07 -1.95
CA ASP A 53 -0.14 -2.96 -0.49
C ASP A 53 1.12 -2.31 0.06
N SER A 54 0.96 -1.42 1.06
CA SER A 54 2.07 -0.64 1.60
C SER A 54 2.30 -0.93 3.07
N ILE A 55 3.56 -1.06 3.44
CA ILE A 55 4.01 -1.22 4.82
C ILE A 55 5.06 -0.16 5.11
N PHE A 56 4.86 0.59 6.18
CA PHE A 56 5.86 1.53 6.67
C PHE A 56 6.80 0.84 7.66
N GLU A 57 8.10 0.93 7.40
CA GLU A 57 9.16 0.43 8.28
C GLU A 57 9.82 1.58 9.01
N PHE A 58 9.86 1.51 10.34
CA PHE A 58 10.59 2.46 11.17
C PHE A 58 11.53 1.72 12.13
N LYS A 59 12.84 1.99 12.02
CA LYS A 59 13.90 1.37 12.83
C LYS A 59 13.77 -0.18 12.85
N GLY A 60 13.58 -0.80 11.68
CA GLY A 60 13.48 -2.25 11.50
C GLY A 60 12.16 -2.88 11.92
N LYS A 61 11.13 -2.08 12.23
CA LYS A 61 9.81 -2.57 12.65
C LYS A 61 8.72 -2.09 11.70
N ALA A 62 7.81 -2.99 11.35
CA ALA A 62 6.61 -2.63 10.60
C ALA A 62 5.65 -1.81 11.46
N PHE A 63 5.24 -0.66 10.93
CA PHE A 63 4.23 0.20 11.54
C PHE A 63 2.97 0.15 10.67
N GLY A 64 1.97 -0.61 11.12
CA GLY A 64 0.63 -0.57 10.55
C GLY A 64 -0.12 0.71 10.94
N LYS A 65 -1.44 0.71 10.78
CA LYS A 65 -2.29 1.80 11.27
C LYS A 65 -2.16 1.90 12.80
N PRO A 66 -2.09 3.12 13.36
CA PRO A 66 -2.15 3.29 14.82
C PRO A 66 -3.48 2.78 15.37
N HIS A 67 -3.45 2.16 16.54
CA HIS A 67 -4.65 1.60 17.17
C HIS A 67 -5.60 2.66 17.73
N ASN A 68 -5.04 3.78 18.19
CA ASN A 68 -5.76 4.90 18.80
C ASN A 68 -4.90 6.17 18.77
N LYS A 69 -5.44 7.28 19.29
CA LYS A 69 -4.73 8.58 19.33
C LYS A 69 -3.44 8.52 20.15
N GLU A 70 -3.42 7.83 21.28
CA GLU A 70 -2.23 7.70 22.14
C GLU A 70 -1.11 6.93 21.41
N ASP A 71 -1.46 5.85 20.71
CA ASP A 71 -0.48 5.11 19.90
C ASP A 71 0.05 5.96 18.76
N ALA A 72 -0.81 6.72 18.07
CA ALA A 72 -0.42 7.66 17.02
C ALA A 72 0.54 8.72 17.56
N PHE A 73 0.24 9.33 18.70
CA PHE A 73 1.10 10.34 19.35
C PHE A 73 2.47 9.77 19.68
N ARG A 74 2.51 8.61 20.34
CA ARG A 74 3.77 7.93 20.70
C ARG A 74 4.64 7.60 19.50
N ARG A 75 3.99 7.19 18.35
CA ARG A 75 4.70 6.91 17.11
C ARG A 75 5.25 8.18 16.48
N TRP A 76 4.45 9.23 16.37
CA TRP A 76 4.86 10.52 15.81
C TRP A 76 5.99 11.18 16.64
N LYS A 77 5.96 11.08 17.95
CA LYS A 77 7.09 11.52 18.82
C LYS A 77 8.40 10.83 18.45
N LYS A 78 8.36 9.55 18.06
CA LYS A 78 9.55 8.79 17.64
C LYS A 78 9.99 9.13 16.23
N MET A 79 9.04 9.43 15.35
CA MET A 79 9.29 9.70 13.92
C MET A 79 9.71 11.15 13.67
N SER A 80 9.35 12.08 14.54
CA SER A 80 9.68 13.51 14.44
C SER A 80 11.19 13.74 14.28
N GLY A 81 11.59 14.37 13.16
CA GLY A 81 12.99 14.62 12.80
C GLY A 81 13.79 13.40 12.36
N GLU A 82 13.14 12.26 12.18
CA GLU A 82 13.75 10.98 11.78
C GLU A 82 13.28 10.57 10.37
N PHE A 83 13.70 9.40 9.92
CA PHE A 83 13.25 8.82 8.66
C PHE A 83 12.77 7.38 8.83
N GLY A 84 11.94 6.93 7.89
CA GLY A 84 11.56 5.53 7.73
C GLY A 84 11.50 5.15 6.26
N PHE A 85 11.11 3.91 5.99
CA PHE A 85 10.94 3.40 4.63
C PHE A 85 9.49 2.99 4.40
N LEU A 86 8.91 3.43 3.28
CA LEU A 86 7.64 2.89 2.81
C LEU A 86 7.92 1.88 1.70
N HIS A 87 7.53 0.65 1.95
CA HIS A 87 7.61 -0.45 1.00
C HIS A 87 6.22 -0.70 0.44
N THR A 88 6.06 -0.56 -0.87
CA THR A 88 4.82 -0.90 -1.55
C THR A 88 5.04 -2.08 -2.48
N GLY A 89 4.38 -3.19 -2.20
CA GLY A 89 4.27 -4.32 -3.10
C GLY A 89 3.33 -4.00 -4.24
N HIS A 90 3.73 -4.38 -5.44
CA HIS A 90 2.95 -4.23 -6.66
C HIS A 90 2.81 -5.60 -7.31
N THR A 91 1.59 -5.97 -7.66
CA THR A 91 1.30 -7.17 -8.43
C THR A 91 0.38 -6.80 -9.59
N LEU A 92 0.84 -7.05 -10.81
CA LEU A 92 0.07 -6.88 -12.04
C LEU A 92 -0.20 -8.27 -12.63
N LEU A 93 -1.47 -8.63 -12.73
CA LEU A 93 -1.93 -9.84 -13.39
C LEU A 93 -2.46 -9.45 -14.76
N SER A 94 -1.79 -9.88 -15.84
CA SER A 94 -2.33 -9.79 -17.18
C SER A 94 -3.22 -11.01 -17.41
N CYS A 95 -4.45 -10.79 -17.80
CA CYS A 95 -5.47 -11.80 -17.87
C CYS A 95 -6.19 -11.79 -19.23
N ASN A 96 -6.66 -12.95 -19.66
CA ASN A 96 -7.69 -13.07 -20.69
C ASN A 96 -9.02 -13.42 -20.00
N PHE A 97 -10.04 -12.61 -20.28
CA PHE A 97 -11.39 -12.87 -19.82
C PHE A 97 -12.21 -13.51 -20.93
N ASP A 98 -12.79 -14.69 -20.65
CA ASP A 98 -13.71 -15.38 -21.55
C ASP A 98 -15.14 -15.18 -21.06
N LEU A 99 -15.92 -14.39 -21.80
CA LEU A 99 -17.27 -13.99 -21.40
C LEU A 99 -18.25 -15.17 -21.34
N PRO A 100 -18.28 -16.11 -22.31
CA PRO A 100 -19.19 -17.25 -22.26
C PRO A 100 -18.99 -18.14 -21.04
N SER A 101 -17.74 -18.46 -20.73
CA SER A 101 -17.41 -19.30 -19.55
C SER A 101 -17.28 -18.52 -18.26
N LYS A 102 -17.24 -17.18 -18.31
CA LYS A 102 -16.94 -16.27 -17.18
C LYS A 102 -15.64 -16.61 -16.46
N VAL A 103 -14.65 -17.10 -17.21
CA VAL A 103 -13.35 -17.50 -16.67
C VAL A 103 -12.30 -16.45 -16.94
N ILE A 104 -11.57 -16.05 -15.88
CA ILE A 104 -10.35 -15.24 -15.99
C ILE A 104 -9.16 -16.20 -16.01
N ARG A 105 -8.36 -16.09 -17.06
CA ARG A 105 -7.09 -16.84 -17.19
C ARG A 105 -5.93 -15.88 -17.03
N VAL A 106 -5.17 -16.00 -15.95
CA VAL A 106 -3.93 -15.25 -15.78
C VAL A 106 -2.90 -15.76 -16.76
N THR A 107 -2.42 -14.90 -17.63
CA THR A 107 -1.42 -15.20 -18.67
C THR A 107 -0.01 -14.77 -18.26
N LYS A 108 0.08 -13.71 -17.45
CA LYS A 108 1.35 -13.20 -16.93
C LYS A 108 1.14 -12.61 -15.52
N THR A 109 2.12 -12.81 -14.66
CA THR A 109 2.18 -12.17 -13.35
C THR A 109 3.48 -11.41 -13.22
N THR A 110 3.40 -10.10 -12.98
CA THR A 110 4.56 -9.24 -12.73
C THR A 110 4.46 -8.70 -11.32
N LYS A 111 5.53 -8.91 -10.52
CA LYS A 111 5.54 -8.51 -9.11
C LYS A 111 6.83 -7.78 -8.76
N GLN A 112 6.72 -6.71 -7.96
CA GLN A 112 7.88 -6.01 -7.42
C GLN A 112 7.50 -5.21 -6.18
N THR A 113 8.38 -5.16 -5.18
CA THR A 113 8.30 -4.18 -4.09
C THR A 113 9.16 -2.97 -4.44
N ILE A 114 8.58 -1.78 -4.31
CA ILE A 114 9.27 -0.50 -4.46
C ILE A 114 9.39 0.12 -3.08
N SER A 115 10.59 0.61 -2.76
CA SER A 115 10.86 1.27 -1.47
C SER A 115 11.18 2.74 -1.68
N SER A 116 10.64 3.58 -0.80
CA SER A 116 10.95 5.01 -0.75
C SER A 116 11.28 5.40 0.68
N LYS A 117 12.33 6.19 0.84
CA LYS A 117 12.75 6.72 2.15
C LYS A 117 12.01 8.03 2.39
N VAL A 118 11.34 8.13 3.53
CA VAL A 118 10.53 9.28 3.93
C VAL A 118 11.16 9.93 5.15
N TYR A 119 11.48 11.21 5.06
CA TYR A 119 12.03 12.02 6.15
C TYR A 119 10.94 12.89 6.73
N PHE A 120 10.82 12.90 8.03
CA PHE A 120 9.81 13.68 8.75
C PHE A 120 10.43 14.96 9.31
N SER A 121 9.68 16.05 9.23
CA SER A 121 10.04 17.31 9.86
C SER A 121 10.11 17.14 11.39
N LYS A 122 10.90 17.96 12.05
CA LYS A 122 10.94 18.02 13.52
C LYS A 122 9.70 18.76 14.01
N LEU A 123 8.83 18.06 14.74
CA LEU A 123 7.56 18.57 15.24
C LEU A 123 7.58 18.79 16.74
N VAL A 124 6.84 19.80 17.20
CA VAL A 124 6.49 20.00 18.62
C VAL A 124 5.19 19.25 18.95
N ASP A 125 4.94 19.03 20.23
CA ASP A 125 3.81 18.19 20.68
C ASP A 125 2.46 18.72 20.20
N SER A 126 2.26 20.03 20.20
CA SER A 126 1.01 20.66 19.73
C SER A 126 0.74 20.43 18.22
N GLU A 127 1.78 20.33 17.40
CA GLU A 127 1.64 19.99 15.97
C GLU A 127 1.23 18.54 15.78
N ILE A 128 1.83 17.63 16.58
CA ILE A 128 1.48 16.21 16.58
C ILE A 128 0.04 16.02 17.03
N GLU A 129 -0.38 16.67 18.13
CA GLU A 129 -1.76 16.62 18.64
C GLU A 129 -2.76 17.13 17.59
N SER A 130 -2.48 18.29 16.99
CA SER A 130 -3.31 18.87 15.92
C SER A 130 -3.47 17.94 14.73
N TYR A 131 -2.40 17.22 14.35
CA TYR A 131 -2.47 16.25 13.25
C TYR A 131 -3.31 15.03 13.65
N ILE A 132 -3.15 14.52 14.86
CA ILE A 132 -3.91 13.37 15.33
C ILE A 132 -5.40 13.69 15.47
N ASP A 133 -5.74 14.93 15.83
CA ASP A 133 -7.13 15.38 15.94
C ASP A 133 -7.86 15.41 14.60
N SER A 134 -7.14 15.49 13.49
CA SER A 134 -7.71 15.30 12.15
C SER A 134 -8.21 13.87 11.89
N LEU A 135 -7.81 12.90 12.71
CA LEU A 135 -8.05 11.46 12.57
C LEU A 135 -7.38 10.80 11.35
N GLU A 136 -6.73 11.56 10.47
CA GLU A 136 -6.04 11.04 9.28
C GLU A 136 -4.96 10.00 9.66
N PRO A 137 -4.10 10.21 10.69
CA PRO A 137 -3.10 9.22 11.07
C PRO A 137 -3.66 7.84 11.39
N LEU A 138 -4.88 7.77 11.89
CA LEU A 138 -5.51 6.50 12.28
C LEU A 138 -5.96 5.67 11.08
N GLN A 139 -6.00 6.27 9.88
CA GLN A 139 -6.46 5.60 8.66
C GLN A 139 -5.31 5.11 7.78
N CYS A 140 -4.06 5.50 8.07
CA CYS A 140 -2.93 5.28 7.19
C CYS A 140 -1.88 4.35 7.80
N ALA A 141 -1.27 3.48 6.98
CA ALA A 141 -0.08 2.74 7.38
C ALA A 141 1.04 3.71 7.77
N GLY A 142 1.73 3.44 8.88
CA GLY A 142 2.73 4.35 9.43
C GLY A 142 2.16 5.60 10.10
N GLY A 143 0.85 5.85 10.01
CA GLY A 143 0.18 6.99 10.63
C GLY A 143 0.36 8.31 9.88
N PHE A 144 0.59 8.29 8.56
CA PHE A 144 0.69 9.50 7.74
C PHE A 144 0.18 9.26 6.31
N ALA A 145 -0.29 10.33 5.65
CA ALA A 145 -0.62 10.36 4.24
C ALA A 145 0.13 11.51 3.55
N LEU A 146 0.82 11.21 2.43
CA LEU A 146 1.54 12.24 1.67
C LEU A 146 0.58 13.21 0.98
N GLU A 147 -0.52 12.69 0.48
CA GLU A 147 -1.57 13.42 -0.24
C GLU A 147 -2.55 14.17 0.69
N GLY A 148 -2.45 13.93 1.99
CA GLY A 148 -3.32 14.52 3.00
C GLY A 148 -2.67 15.64 3.82
N ILE A 149 -3.20 15.86 5.02
CA ILE A 149 -2.68 16.83 5.99
C ILE A 149 -1.25 16.47 6.41
N GLY A 150 -0.93 15.16 6.47
CA GLY A 150 0.38 14.64 6.81
C GLY A 150 1.49 15.08 5.87
N GLY A 151 1.16 15.41 4.61
CA GLY A 151 2.14 15.87 3.63
C GLY A 151 2.97 17.07 4.07
N LYS A 152 2.39 17.98 4.86
CA LYS A 152 3.12 19.16 5.41
C LYS A 152 4.19 18.80 6.44
N TYR A 153 4.18 17.59 6.95
CA TYR A 153 5.15 17.09 7.94
C TYR A 153 6.21 16.17 7.34
N ILE A 154 6.19 16.00 6.00
CA ILE A 154 7.20 15.26 5.26
C ILE A 154 8.22 16.25 4.70
N GLU A 155 9.45 16.20 5.21
CA GLU A 155 10.53 17.11 4.83
C GLU A 155 11.12 16.76 3.47
N LYS A 156 11.29 15.45 3.21
CA LYS A 156 11.96 14.95 2.00
C LYS A 156 11.57 13.51 1.70
N ILE A 157 11.55 13.16 0.43
CA ILE A 157 11.44 11.78 -0.05
C ILE A 157 12.65 11.46 -0.92
N GLU A 158 13.27 10.30 -0.68
CA GLU A 158 14.25 9.70 -1.58
C GLU A 158 13.65 8.45 -2.22
N GLY A 159 13.60 8.42 -3.55
CA GLY A 159 12.95 7.36 -4.32
C GLY A 159 11.70 7.84 -5.05
N CYS A 160 10.75 6.94 -5.23
CA CYS A 160 9.52 7.22 -5.96
C CYS A 160 8.47 7.88 -5.06
N PHE A 161 8.11 9.16 -5.31
CA PHE A 161 7.11 9.85 -4.51
C PHE A 161 5.72 9.21 -4.61
N SER A 162 5.32 8.78 -5.82
CA SER A 162 4.01 8.14 -6.00
C SER A 162 3.92 6.77 -5.31
N ASN A 163 5.06 6.12 -5.06
CA ASN A 163 5.12 4.92 -4.24
C ASN A 163 4.66 5.20 -2.80
N VAL A 164 4.97 6.39 -2.27
CA VAL A 164 4.56 6.79 -0.90
C VAL A 164 3.05 6.97 -0.81
N MET A 165 2.37 7.24 -1.93
CA MET A 165 0.91 7.29 -2.06
C MET A 165 0.29 5.89 -2.32
N GLY A 166 1.10 4.83 -2.36
CA GLY A 166 0.65 3.44 -2.50
C GLY A 166 0.74 2.85 -3.91
N LEU A 167 1.23 3.59 -4.92
CA LEU A 167 1.43 3.08 -6.28
C LEU A 167 2.62 3.77 -6.97
N SER A 168 3.63 2.99 -7.36
CA SER A 168 4.71 3.51 -8.19
C SER A 168 4.25 3.66 -9.65
N LEU A 169 3.93 4.89 -10.06
CA LEU A 169 3.55 5.20 -11.44
C LEU A 169 4.67 4.87 -12.46
N PRO A 170 5.98 5.11 -12.17
CA PRO A 170 7.05 4.68 -13.06
C PRO A 170 7.11 3.17 -13.26
N TRP A 171 6.85 2.37 -12.21
CA TRP A 171 6.77 0.93 -12.31
C TRP A 171 5.56 0.49 -13.14
N LEU A 172 4.39 1.07 -12.87
CA LEU A 172 3.17 0.79 -13.61
C LEU A 172 3.34 1.07 -15.11
N ARG A 173 3.88 2.23 -15.47
CA ARG A 173 4.17 2.61 -16.85
C ARG A 173 5.06 1.58 -17.58
N LYS A 174 6.08 1.06 -16.89
CA LYS A 174 7.00 0.07 -17.50
C LYS A 174 6.38 -1.31 -17.73
N ASN A 175 5.31 -1.64 -17.03
CA ASN A 175 4.75 -2.98 -17.03
C ASN A 175 3.36 -3.06 -17.67
N LEU A 176 2.69 -1.92 -17.93
CA LEU A 176 1.44 -1.85 -18.68
C LEU A 176 1.65 -1.66 -20.20
N LEU A 177 2.84 -1.21 -20.62
CA LEU A 177 3.23 -1.03 -22.02
C LEU A 177 4.10 -2.21 -22.46
#